data_e6480475076d5b04549fb49968ada200
#
_entry.id   e6480475076d5b04549fb49968ada200
#
_cell.length_a   1.000
_cell.length_b   1.000
_cell.length_c   1.000
_cell.angle_alpha   90.00
_cell.angle_beta   90.00
_cell.angle_gamma   90.00
#
_symmetry.space_group_name_H-M   'P 1'
#
loop_
_entity.id
_entity.type
_entity.pdbx_description
1 polymer ?
#
loop_
_entity_poly.entity_id
_entity_poly.type
_entity_poly.pdbx_seq_one_letter_code
_entity_poly.pdbx_strand_id
1 'polypeptide(L)'
;MSRQNQNRFILVTRKTRLQELVERFNTWPQAKFYLEHNQVDTQDYLDEHDLYQRRLLEAEQQLKARGRFQLLERSFLPNYQFSPSDIVVVIGQDGLVANTLKYLNGQPVIAINPDPLRWDGKLLPFAIEDLASVVERTQATDIDCQCITFAEAKTNDGQRMLAVNDLFIGPKSHTSARYRLSWHGHSEIQSSSGIIVSTGFGSTGWFQSILAGALGVTGASAHDLSKGFAWQEERLQFAVREPFPSQTTGTTLVFGKIT
;
A
#
# COMPACT_ATOMS: atom_id res chain seq x y z
N MET A 1 8.09 -24.24 33.59
CA MET A 1 8.72 -24.08 32.26
C MET A 1 7.80 -23.23 31.43
N SER A 2 8.07 -21.91 31.37
CA SER A 2 7.29 -20.98 30.55
C SER A 2 7.51 -21.36 29.07
N ARG A 3 6.42 -21.64 28.35
CA ARG A 3 6.43 -21.68 26.90
C ARG A 3 6.79 -20.25 26.45
N GLN A 4 8.07 -20.01 26.17
CA GLN A 4 8.47 -18.86 25.38
C GLN A 4 7.70 -18.99 24.06
N ASN A 5 6.74 -18.13 23.88
CA ASN A 5 6.01 -17.97 22.63
C ASN A 5 7.06 -17.49 21.62
N GLN A 6 7.69 -18.46 20.91
CA GLN A 6 8.72 -18.15 19.91
C GLN A 6 7.98 -17.53 18.73
N ASN A 7 7.85 -16.22 18.72
CA ASN A 7 7.34 -15.49 17.60
C ASN A 7 8.14 -15.85 16.36
N ARG A 8 7.45 -16.04 15.24
CA ARG A 8 8.08 -16.24 13.95
C ARG A 8 8.16 -14.88 13.25
N PHE A 9 9.35 -14.53 12.79
CA PHE A 9 9.58 -13.32 12.00
C PHE A 9 9.45 -13.63 10.52
N ILE A 10 8.59 -12.87 9.84
CA ILE A 10 8.43 -12.96 8.40
C ILE A 10 9.01 -11.68 7.80
N LEU A 11 10.18 -11.78 7.16
CA LEU A 11 10.83 -10.66 6.48
C LEU A 11 10.33 -10.58 5.03
N VAL A 12 9.50 -9.60 4.76
CA VAL A 12 8.96 -9.34 3.42
C VAL A 12 9.91 -8.45 2.65
N THR A 13 10.28 -8.89 1.45
CA THR A 13 11.25 -8.23 0.58
C THR A 13 10.68 -7.99 -0.82
N ARG A 14 11.39 -7.18 -1.60
CA ARG A 14 11.11 -6.95 -3.02
C ARG A 14 12.38 -7.14 -3.84
N LYS A 15 12.22 -7.31 -5.14
CA LYS A 15 13.31 -7.16 -6.08
C LYS A 15 13.73 -5.70 -6.17
N THR A 16 15.02 -5.46 -6.34
CA THR A 16 15.54 -4.12 -6.67
C THR A 16 15.27 -3.79 -8.14
N ARG A 17 15.34 -2.50 -8.50
CA ARG A 17 15.20 -2.07 -9.91
C ARG A 17 16.20 -2.79 -10.82
N LEU A 18 17.42 -3.04 -10.32
CA LEU A 18 18.44 -3.81 -11.04
C LEU A 18 17.98 -5.25 -11.32
N GLN A 19 17.46 -5.94 -10.30
CA GLN A 19 16.96 -7.32 -10.45
C GLN A 19 15.80 -7.41 -11.44
N GLU A 20 14.85 -6.47 -11.36
CA GLU A 20 13.72 -6.40 -12.30
C GLU A 20 14.18 -6.17 -13.75
N LEU A 21 15.19 -5.31 -13.94
CA LEU A 21 15.79 -5.10 -15.26
C LEU A 21 16.53 -6.33 -15.78
N VAL A 22 17.33 -6.99 -14.94
CA VAL A 22 18.02 -8.22 -15.34
C VAL A 22 17.03 -9.32 -15.71
N GLU A 23 15.92 -9.45 -14.99
CA GLU A 23 14.86 -10.38 -15.37
C GLU A 23 14.22 -10.04 -16.72
N ARG A 24 13.99 -8.75 -16.97
CA ARG A 24 13.39 -8.27 -18.23
C ARG A 24 14.31 -8.48 -19.44
N PHE A 25 15.62 -8.29 -19.26
CA PHE A 25 16.61 -8.32 -20.34
C PHE A 25 17.51 -9.56 -20.27
N ASN A 26 17.24 -10.49 -19.39
CA ASN A 26 17.94 -11.75 -19.13
C ASN A 26 19.38 -11.60 -18.60
N THR A 27 20.09 -10.52 -18.88
CA THR A 27 21.47 -10.29 -18.42
C THR A 27 21.73 -8.84 -18.08
N TRP A 28 22.67 -8.60 -17.16
CA TRP A 28 23.10 -7.25 -16.82
C TRP A 28 23.70 -6.48 -18.02
N PRO A 29 24.57 -7.05 -18.85
CA PRO A 29 25.07 -6.32 -20.03
C PRO A 29 23.97 -5.81 -20.97
N GLN A 30 22.91 -6.60 -21.19
CA GLN A 30 21.77 -6.18 -22.01
C GLN A 30 20.96 -5.07 -21.31
N ALA A 31 20.70 -5.22 -20.01
CA ALA A 31 20.03 -4.20 -19.21
C ALA A 31 20.83 -2.88 -19.19
N LYS A 32 22.15 -2.97 -19.01
CA LYS A 32 23.06 -1.83 -19.02
C LYS A 32 23.05 -1.12 -20.36
N PHE A 33 23.15 -1.84 -21.48
CA PHE A 33 23.05 -1.26 -22.83
C PHE A 33 21.73 -0.49 -23.02
N TYR A 34 20.62 -1.05 -22.58
CA TYR A 34 19.31 -0.39 -22.63
C TYR A 34 19.28 0.91 -21.82
N LEU A 35 19.83 0.92 -20.61
CA LEU A 35 19.89 2.12 -19.76
C LEU A 35 20.77 3.20 -20.38
N GLU A 36 21.97 2.84 -20.83
CA GLU A 36 22.93 3.76 -21.48
C GLU A 36 22.34 4.37 -22.77
N HIS A 37 21.64 3.56 -23.58
CA HIS A 37 20.97 4.06 -24.79
C HIS A 37 19.87 5.08 -24.47
N ASN A 38 19.21 4.96 -23.31
CA ASN A 38 18.21 5.91 -22.83
C ASN A 38 18.79 7.01 -21.94
N GLN A 39 20.11 7.17 -21.88
CA GLN A 39 20.81 8.18 -21.06
C GLN A 39 20.47 8.11 -19.56
N VAL A 40 20.19 6.92 -19.07
CA VAL A 40 19.88 6.66 -17.65
C VAL A 40 21.16 6.27 -16.93
N ASP A 41 21.38 6.85 -15.73
CA ASP A 41 22.54 6.52 -14.90
C ASP A 41 22.45 5.06 -14.42
N THR A 42 23.41 4.27 -14.87
CA THR A 42 23.52 2.85 -14.51
C THR A 42 24.07 2.67 -13.09
N GLN A 43 24.88 3.62 -12.60
CA GLN A 43 25.48 3.53 -11.28
C GLN A 43 24.42 3.65 -10.18
N ASP A 44 23.41 4.48 -10.38
CA ASP A 44 22.28 4.64 -9.45
C ASP A 44 21.53 3.31 -9.19
N TYR A 45 21.42 2.43 -10.21
CA TYR A 45 20.82 1.10 -10.07
C TYR A 45 21.69 0.14 -9.28
N LEU A 46 23.00 0.22 -9.47
CA LEU A 46 23.98 -0.59 -8.74
C LEU A 46 24.01 -0.17 -7.27
N ASP A 47 24.10 1.13 -7.00
CA ASP A 47 24.16 1.68 -5.65
C ASP A 47 22.91 1.33 -4.82
N GLU A 48 21.70 1.45 -5.44
CA GLU A 48 20.45 1.02 -4.80
C GLU A 48 20.50 -0.48 -4.48
N HIS A 49 20.92 -1.29 -5.45
CA HIS A 49 20.99 -2.74 -5.28
C HIS A 49 21.92 -3.14 -4.15
N ASP A 50 23.14 -2.63 -4.16
CA ASP A 50 24.18 -2.99 -3.20
C ASP A 50 23.80 -2.53 -1.78
N LEU A 51 23.23 -1.33 -1.64
CA LEU A 51 22.73 -0.86 -0.37
C LEU A 51 21.59 -1.73 0.16
N TYR A 52 20.61 -2.03 -0.70
CA TYR A 52 19.47 -2.87 -0.33
C TYR A 52 19.91 -4.27 0.11
N GLN A 53 20.83 -4.90 -0.62
CA GLN A 53 21.33 -6.25 -0.27
C GLN A 53 22.05 -6.24 1.07
N ARG A 54 22.87 -5.23 1.35
CA ARG A 54 23.54 -5.08 2.65
C ARG A 54 22.54 -4.95 3.80
N ARG A 55 21.52 -4.07 3.63
CA ARG A 55 20.47 -3.86 4.64
C ARG A 55 19.59 -5.09 4.84
N LEU A 56 19.31 -5.81 3.76
CA LEU A 56 18.57 -7.07 3.82
C LEU A 56 19.35 -8.14 4.62
N LEU A 57 20.63 -8.30 4.35
CA LEU A 57 21.49 -9.25 5.08
C LEU A 57 21.56 -8.89 6.57
N GLU A 58 21.69 -7.61 6.90
CA GLU A 58 21.71 -7.12 8.27
C GLU A 58 20.38 -7.41 8.99
N ALA A 59 19.25 -7.16 8.34
CA ALA A 59 17.90 -7.49 8.86
C ALA A 59 17.77 -9.00 9.13
N GLU A 60 18.19 -9.83 8.18
CA GLU A 60 18.19 -11.29 8.35
C GLU A 60 18.99 -11.75 9.57
N GLN A 61 20.20 -11.24 9.72
CA GLN A 61 21.08 -11.60 10.84
C GLN A 61 20.45 -11.23 12.19
N GLN A 62 19.91 -10.01 12.28
CA GLN A 62 19.25 -9.53 13.49
C GLN A 62 18.00 -10.36 13.86
N LEU A 63 17.18 -10.73 12.88
CA LEU A 63 15.94 -11.50 13.10
C LEU A 63 16.25 -12.98 13.43
N LYS A 64 17.19 -13.60 12.72
CA LYS A 64 17.63 -14.99 12.98
C LYS A 64 18.20 -15.17 14.40
N ALA A 65 18.86 -14.14 14.93
CA ALA A 65 19.38 -14.18 16.29
C ALA A 65 18.28 -14.10 17.38
N ARG A 66 17.05 -13.67 17.03
CA ARG A 66 15.94 -13.42 17.97
C ARG A 66 14.83 -14.46 17.94
N GLY A 67 14.76 -15.28 16.91
CA GLY A 67 13.72 -16.30 16.84
C GLY A 67 13.63 -17.04 15.51
N ARG A 68 12.50 -17.71 15.29
CA ARG A 68 12.21 -18.36 14.03
C ARG A 68 12.07 -17.30 12.93
N PHE A 69 12.73 -17.54 11.81
CA PHE A 69 12.81 -16.57 10.70
C PHE A 69 12.38 -17.22 9.39
N GLN A 70 11.69 -16.43 8.55
CA GLN A 70 11.39 -16.80 7.17
C GLN A 70 11.49 -15.56 6.28
N LEU A 71 12.20 -15.69 5.15
CA LEU A 71 12.23 -14.69 4.09
C LEU A 71 11.04 -14.92 3.15
N LEU A 72 10.35 -13.85 2.77
CA LEU A 72 9.19 -13.89 1.87
C LEU A 72 9.33 -12.78 0.82
N GLU A 73 9.58 -13.16 -0.41
CA GLU A 73 9.59 -12.20 -1.52
C GLU A 73 8.15 -11.80 -1.90
N ARG A 74 7.95 -10.55 -2.29
CA ARG A 74 6.66 -9.90 -2.58
C ARG A 74 5.74 -10.74 -3.48
N SER A 75 6.27 -11.40 -4.50
CA SER A 75 5.47 -12.19 -5.45
C SER A 75 4.74 -13.37 -4.80
N PHE A 76 5.23 -13.85 -3.66
CA PHE A 76 4.63 -14.97 -2.92
C PHE A 76 3.56 -14.54 -1.91
N LEU A 77 3.40 -13.23 -1.63
CA LEU A 77 2.41 -12.73 -0.68
C LEU A 77 0.98 -13.24 -0.95
N PRO A 78 0.49 -13.30 -2.22
CA PRO A 78 -0.88 -13.75 -2.47
C PRO A 78 -1.17 -15.20 -2.05
N ASN A 79 -0.14 -16.03 -1.99
CA ASN A 79 -0.24 -17.47 -1.67
C ASN A 79 0.28 -17.81 -0.27
N TYR A 80 0.70 -16.79 0.50
CA TYR A 80 1.27 -17.01 1.82
C TYR A 80 0.21 -16.87 2.92
N GLN A 81 0.23 -17.80 3.88
CA GLN A 81 -0.67 -17.77 5.04
C GLN A 81 0.11 -17.34 6.28
N PHE A 82 -0.18 -16.16 6.75
CA PHE A 82 0.39 -15.63 7.99
C PHE A 82 -0.29 -16.27 9.21
N SER A 83 0.52 -16.67 10.19
CA SER A 83 0.01 -17.10 11.49
C SER A 83 -0.38 -15.88 12.35
N PRO A 84 -1.38 -16.00 13.24
CA PRO A 84 -1.74 -14.91 14.17
C PRO A 84 -0.58 -14.44 15.06
N SER A 85 0.42 -15.31 15.31
CA SER A 85 1.59 -15.01 16.15
C SER A 85 2.80 -14.51 15.36
N ASP A 86 2.69 -14.32 14.05
CA ASP A 86 3.80 -13.79 13.25
C ASP A 86 4.04 -12.33 13.53
N ILE A 87 5.30 -11.94 13.57
CA ILE A 87 5.73 -10.55 13.48
C ILE A 87 6.24 -10.32 12.07
N VAL A 88 5.59 -9.43 11.35
CA VAL A 88 5.92 -9.16 9.94
C VAL A 88 6.87 -7.97 9.88
N VAL A 89 8.03 -8.17 9.28
CA VAL A 89 9.00 -7.09 9.02
C VAL A 89 9.01 -6.83 7.53
N VAL A 90 8.81 -5.60 7.13
CA VAL A 90 8.82 -5.19 5.71
C VAL A 90 10.04 -4.31 5.48
N ILE A 91 10.92 -4.70 4.56
CA ILE A 91 12.06 -3.87 4.15
C ILE A 91 11.91 -3.45 2.69
N GLY A 92 11.77 -2.13 2.44
CA GLY A 92 11.56 -1.66 1.08
C GLY A 92 10.99 -0.26 0.95
N GLN A 93 9.87 -0.14 0.26
CA GLN A 93 9.18 1.13 -0.05
C GLN A 93 7.75 1.13 0.50
N ASP A 94 7.13 2.32 0.62
CA ASP A 94 5.76 2.49 1.08
C ASP A 94 4.76 1.54 0.38
N GLY A 95 4.91 1.38 -0.94
CA GLY A 95 4.07 0.48 -1.72
C GLY A 95 4.20 -1.00 -1.32
N LEU A 96 5.35 -1.43 -0.80
CA LEU A 96 5.51 -2.80 -0.29
C LEU A 96 4.78 -2.98 1.03
N VAL A 97 4.82 -1.98 1.92
CA VAL A 97 4.07 -1.98 3.19
C VAL A 97 2.57 -2.08 2.90
N ALA A 98 2.03 -1.17 2.09
CA ALA A 98 0.62 -1.17 1.71
C ALA A 98 0.18 -2.49 1.03
N ASN A 99 1.05 -3.06 0.17
CA ASN A 99 0.77 -4.35 -0.47
C ASN A 99 0.80 -5.51 0.52
N THR A 100 1.67 -5.48 1.53
CA THR A 100 1.76 -6.54 2.56
C THR A 100 0.55 -6.51 3.49
N LEU A 101 0.18 -5.33 3.97
CA LEU A 101 -0.90 -5.13 4.94
C LEU A 101 -2.21 -5.80 4.52
N LYS A 102 -2.58 -5.78 3.24
CA LYS A 102 -3.85 -6.37 2.76
C LYS A 102 -3.95 -7.90 2.90
N TYR A 103 -2.83 -8.59 3.17
CA TYR A 103 -2.80 -10.04 3.41
C TYR A 103 -2.75 -10.40 4.91
N LEU A 104 -2.71 -9.39 5.77
CA LEU A 104 -2.61 -9.56 7.21
C LEU A 104 -3.99 -9.48 7.88
N ASN A 105 -4.07 -10.03 9.09
CA ASN A 105 -5.25 -10.02 9.92
C ASN A 105 -4.85 -9.76 11.39
N GLY A 106 -4.37 -8.54 11.67
CA GLY A 106 -4.00 -8.09 13.00
C GLY A 106 -2.55 -8.39 13.41
N GLN A 107 -1.73 -9.02 12.56
CA GLN A 107 -0.31 -9.18 12.87
C GLN A 107 0.39 -7.82 12.93
N PRO A 108 1.30 -7.61 13.92
CA PRO A 108 2.11 -6.40 13.98
C PRO A 108 3.07 -6.33 12.78
N VAL A 109 3.22 -5.13 12.22
CA VAL A 109 4.12 -4.85 11.10
C VAL A 109 5.18 -3.84 11.53
N ILE A 110 6.44 -4.22 11.33
CA ILE A 110 7.61 -3.35 11.49
C ILE A 110 8.09 -2.97 10.09
N ALA A 111 8.02 -1.71 9.75
CA ALA A 111 8.37 -1.24 8.41
C ALA A 111 9.71 -0.50 8.43
N ILE A 112 10.69 -1.04 7.69
CA ILE A 112 12.07 -0.59 7.65
C ILE A 112 12.36 0.12 6.33
N ASN A 113 12.88 1.35 6.41
CA ASN A 113 13.40 2.09 5.27
C ASN A 113 14.86 1.69 5.02
N PRO A 114 15.18 1.00 3.92
CA PRO A 114 16.55 0.59 3.63
C PRO A 114 17.44 1.75 3.18
N ASP A 115 16.85 2.84 2.67
CA ASP A 115 17.57 4.00 2.14
C ASP A 115 16.82 5.31 2.43
N PRO A 116 16.94 5.85 3.66
CA PRO A 116 16.26 7.09 4.05
C PRO A 116 16.71 8.34 3.26
N LEU A 117 17.86 8.28 2.59
CA LEU A 117 18.32 9.39 1.74
C LEU A 117 17.61 9.41 0.38
N ARG A 118 17.14 8.25 -0.10
CA ARG A 118 16.46 8.09 -1.39
C ARG A 118 14.94 8.16 -1.27
N TRP A 119 14.39 7.64 -0.16
CA TRP A 119 12.95 7.48 0.02
C TRP A 119 12.45 8.19 1.28
N ASP A 120 11.45 9.04 1.14
CA ASP A 120 10.82 9.71 2.30
C ASP A 120 10.26 8.71 3.31
N GLY A 121 9.76 7.55 2.84
CA GLY A 121 9.34 6.44 3.68
C GLY A 121 8.23 6.79 4.67
N LYS A 122 7.13 7.38 4.21
CA LYS A 122 6.00 7.76 5.09
C LYS A 122 5.45 6.60 5.91
N LEU A 123 5.55 5.37 5.37
CA LEU A 123 5.12 4.14 6.01
C LEU A 123 6.27 3.30 6.57
N LEU A 124 7.48 3.80 6.49
CA LEU A 124 8.71 3.15 6.87
C LEU A 124 9.44 4.00 7.94
N PRO A 125 8.86 4.10 9.15
CA PRO A 125 9.34 5.04 10.16
C PRO A 125 10.69 4.64 10.78
N PHE A 126 11.15 3.41 10.54
CA PHE A 126 12.35 2.87 11.15
C PHE A 126 13.48 2.68 10.14
N ALA A 127 14.70 2.98 10.56
CA ALA A 127 15.91 2.56 9.88
C ALA A 127 16.31 1.14 10.31
N ILE A 128 17.28 0.54 9.63
CA ILE A 128 17.74 -0.82 9.98
C ILE A 128 18.36 -0.89 11.38
N GLU A 129 18.96 0.19 11.82
CA GLU A 129 19.57 0.37 13.15
C GLU A 129 18.54 0.27 14.27
N ASP A 130 17.27 0.61 14.00
CA ASP A 130 16.16 0.57 14.96
C ASP A 130 15.56 -0.82 15.12
N LEU A 131 15.80 -1.73 14.16
CA LEU A 131 15.10 -3.02 14.05
C LEU A 131 15.19 -3.84 15.34
N ALA A 132 16.37 -3.89 15.96
CA ALA A 132 16.58 -4.65 17.18
C ALA A 132 15.66 -4.19 18.32
N SER A 133 15.65 -2.90 18.59
CA SER A 133 14.88 -2.30 19.68
C SER A 133 13.37 -2.39 19.43
N VAL A 134 12.94 -2.18 18.17
CA VAL A 134 11.52 -2.26 17.80
C VAL A 134 11.01 -3.70 17.90
N VAL A 135 11.80 -4.69 17.49
CA VAL A 135 11.45 -6.12 17.66
C VAL A 135 11.29 -6.48 19.15
N GLU A 136 12.22 -6.06 19.99
CA GLU A 136 12.16 -6.33 21.45
C GLU A 136 10.89 -5.72 22.08
N ARG A 137 10.57 -4.47 21.75
CA ARG A 137 9.35 -3.81 22.20
C ARG A 137 8.09 -4.51 21.67
N THR A 138 8.11 -4.95 20.40
CA THR A 138 6.99 -5.69 19.78
C THR A 138 6.73 -7.01 20.51
N GLN A 139 7.80 -7.73 20.89
CA GLN A 139 7.69 -8.99 21.64
C GLN A 139 7.23 -8.80 23.09
N ALA A 140 7.56 -7.67 23.70
CA ALA A 140 7.15 -7.33 25.04
C ALA A 140 5.68 -6.89 25.16
N THR A 141 4.95 -6.76 24.06
CA THR A 141 3.58 -6.19 23.99
C THR A 141 3.45 -4.76 24.53
N ASP A 142 4.58 -4.06 24.68
CA ASP A 142 4.68 -2.67 25.14
C ASP A 142 4.99 -1.78 23.94
N ILE A 143 4.07 -1.76 22.98
CA ILE A 143 4.20 -0.96 21.75
C ILE A 143 2.99 -0.09 21.53
N ASP A 144 3.30 1.14 21.13
CA ASP A 144 2.33 2.05 20.58
C ASP A 144 2.20 1.74 19.08
N CYS A 145 1.07 1.14 18.68
CA CYS A 145 0.80 0.72 17.32
C CYS A 145 -0.12 1.72 16.61
N GLN A 146 0.27 2.12 15.42
CA GLN A 146 -0.62 2.83 14.51
C GLN A 146 -1.62 1.84 13.90
N CYS A 147 -2.90 1.92 14.27
CA CYS A 147 -3.96 1.12 13.66
C CYS A 147 -4.32 1.68 12.27
N ILE A 148 -4.66 0.79 11.34
CA ILE A 148 -5.08 1.15 9.98
C ILE A 148 -6.42 0.48 9.66
N THR A 149 -7.42 1.27 9.28
CA THR A 149 -8.71 0.78 8.81
C THR A 149 -8.64 0.43 7.34
N PHE A 150 -9.15 -0.76 6.97
CA PHE A 150 -9.20 -1.24 5.59
C PHE A 150 -10.57 -1.01 4.96
N ALA A 151 -10.58 -0.79 3.65
CA ALA A 151 -11.80 -0.92 2.86
C ALA A 151 -12.00 -2.37 2.45
N GLU A 152 -13.23 -2.86 2.56
CA GLU A 152 -13.62 -4.18 2.09
C GLU A 152 -14.70 -4.04 1.02
N ALA A 153 -14.47 -4.68 -0.14
CA ALA A 153 -15.49 -4.90 -1.16
C ALA A 153 -15.93 -6.36 -1.15
N LYS A 154 -17.23 -6.58 -1.22
CA LYS A 154 -17.84 -7.90 -1.40
C LYS A 154 -18.71 -7.89 -2.65
N THR A 155 -18.62 -8.94 -3.45
CA THR A 155 -19.47 -9.14 -4.61
C THR A 155 -20.62 -10.09 -4.26
N ASN A 156 -21.68 -10.09 -5.07
CA ASN A 156 -22.86 -10.94 -4.87
C ASN A 156 -22.57 -12.44 -5.04
N ASP A 157 -21.46 -12.80 -5.69
CA ASP A 157 -20.97 -14.19 -5.81
C ASP A 157 -20.06 -14.60 -4.64
N GLY A 158 -19.91 -13.74 -3.62
CA GLY A 158 -19.15 -14.01 -2.41
C GLY A 158 -17.65 -13.72 -2.49
N GLN A 159 -17.15 -13.15 -3.58
CA GLN A 159 -15.76 -12.72 -3.64
C GLN A 159 -15.53 -11.53 -2.71
N ARG A 160 -14.31 -11.46 -2.14
CA ARG A 160 -13.90 -10.43 -1.19
C ARG A 160 -12.58 -9.82 -1.63
N MET A 161 -12.49 -8.50 -1.54
CA MET A 161 -11.26 -7.75 -1.79
C MET A 161 -11.02 -6.75 -0.66
N LEU A 162 -9.80 -6.70 -0.16
CA LEU A 162 -9.35 -5.71 0.83
C LEU A 162 -8.44 -4.67 0.16
N ALA A 163 -8.57 -3.44 0.59
CA ALA A 163 -7.67 -2.36 0.20
C ALA A 163 -7.24 -1.55 1.43
N VAL A 164 -5.96 -1.22 1.46
CA VAL A 164 -5.34 -0.34 2.47
C VAL A 164 -5.54 1.12 2.09
N ASN A 165 -5.32 1.46 0.81
CA ASN A 165 -5.46 2.82 0.29
C ASN A 165 -6.88 3.07 -0.22
N ASP A 166 -7.16 2.55 -1.42
CA ASP A 166 -8.39 2.81 -2.15
C ASP A 166 -8.89 1.55 -2.84
N LEU A 167 -10.21 1.40 -2.93
CA LEU A 167 -10.86 0.51 -3.89
C LEU A 167 -11.26 1.33 -5.11
N PHE A 168 -10.85 0.87 -6.28
CA PHE A 168 -11.33 1.41 -7.55
C PHE A 168 -12.37 0.48 -8.16
N ILE A 169 -13.53 1.03 -8.49
CA ILE A 169 -14.63 0.32 -9.14
C ILE A 169 -14.90 1.04 -10.46
N GLY A 170 -14.52 0.42 -11.57
CA GLY A 170 -14.63 1.07 -12.87
C GLY A 170 -14.10 0.21 -14.02
N PRO A 171 -14.07 0.77 -15.25
CA PRO A 171 -13.61 0.06 -16.43
C PRO A 171 -12.08 -0.09 -16.41
N LYS A 172 -11.57 -1.13 -17.08
CA LYS A 172 -10.13 -1.34 -17.29
C LYS A 172 -9.51 -0.39 -18.33
N SER A 173 -10.33 0.27 -19.12
CA SER A 173 -9.93 1.16 -20.20
C SER A 173 -10.45 2.57 -19.98
N HIS A 174 -10.11 3.52 -20.86
CA HIS A 174 -10.56 4.92 -20.81
C HIS A 174 -12.04 5.12 -21.24
N THR A 175 -12.86 4.07 -21.18
CA THR A 175 -14.30 4.16 -21.48
C THR A 175 -15.08 4.46 -20.20
N SER A 176 -16.25 5.10 -20.34
CA SER A 176 -17.14 5.29 -19.19
C SER A 176 -17.82 3.98 -18.80
N ALA A 177 -17.88 3.72 -17.51
CA ALA A 177 -18.70 2.67 -16.94
C ALA A 177 -20.13 3.20 -16.71
N ARG A 178 -21.14 2.36 -17.02
CA ARG A 178 -22.53 2.66 -16.71
C ARG A 178 -23.01 1.70 -15.63
N TYR A 179 -23.53 2.25 -14.52
CA TYR A 179 -23.90 1.49 -13.33
C TYR A 179 -25.02 2.18 -12.55
N ARG A 180 -25.59 1.47 -11.60
CA ARG A 180 -26.50 2.02 -10.59
C ARG A 180 -25.73 2.14 -9.27
N LEU A 181 -25.63 3.35 -8.74
CA LEU A 181 -25.11 3.63 -7.41
C LEU A 181 -26.28 3.80 -6.44
N SER A 182 -26.23 3.09 -5.32
CA SER A 182 -27.22 3.23 -4.24
C SER A 182 -26.49 3.50 -2.92
N TRP A 183 -26.93 4.51 -2.20
CA TRP A 183 -26.32 4.93 -0.94
C TRP A 183 -27.36 5.64 -0.06
N HIS A 184 -27.49 5.22 1.21
CA HIS A 184 -28.46 5.79 2.17
C HIS A 184 -29.89 5.91 1.62
N GLY A 185 -30.39 4.89 0.95
CA GLY A 185 -31.75 4.86 0.39
C GLY A 185 -31.95 5.65 -0.91
N HIS A 186 -30.94 6.42 -1.34
CA HIS A 186 -30.93 7.07 -2.65
C HIS A 186 -30.31 6.16 -3.70
N SER A 187 -30.82 6.22 -4.93
CA SER A 187 -30.32 5.40 -6.04
C SER A 187 -30.29 6.20 -7.33
N GLU A 188 -29.19 6.15 -8.05
CA GLU A 188 -28.99 6.91 -9.28
C GLU A 188 -28.29 6.05 -10.33
N ILE A 189 -28.73 6.15 -11.59
CA ILE A 189 -28.00 5.58 -12.73
C ILE A 189 -26.94 6.59 -13.14
N GLN A 190 -25.71 6.16 -13.22
CA GLN A 190 -24.56 7.01 -13.55
C GLN A 190 -23.78 6.48 -14.74
N SER A 191 -23.07 7.38 -15.42
CA SER A 191 -22.03 7.11 -16.38
C SER A 191 -20.78 7.90 -15.94
N SER A 192 -19.66 7.23 -15.71
CA SER A 192 -18.45 7.89 -15.18
C SER A 192 -17.18 7.09 -15.49
N SER A 193 -16.02 7.66 -15.19
CA SER A 193 -14.75 6.95 -15.25
C SER A 193 -14.51 6.02 -14.04
N GLY A 194 -15.53 5.80 -13.21
CA GLY A 194 -15.51 4.90 -12.07
C GLY A 194 -15.62 5.59 -10.72
N ILE A 195 -15.57 4.80 -9.67
CA ILE A 195 -15.71 5.22 -8.28
C ILE A 195 -14.43 4.89 -7.52
N ILE A 196 -13.94 5.82 -6.72
CA ILE A 196 -12.90 5.59 -5.72
C ILE A 196 -13.58 5.49 -4.36
N VAL A 197 -13.24 4.46 -3.58
CA VAL A 197 -13.61 4.35 -2.17
C VAL A 197 -12.33 4.35 -1.36
N SER A 198 -12.09 5.44 -0.64
CA SER A 198 -10.84 5.69 0.07
C SER A 198 -10.94 5.41 1.56
N THR A 199 -9.89 4.86 2.13
CA THR A 199 -9.63 4.75 3.57
C THR A 199 -8.97 6.03 4.09
N GLY A 200 -8.83 6.16 5.42
CA GLY A 200 -8.01 7.23 6.00
C GLY A 200 -6.58 7.24 5.48
N PHE A 201 -6.00 6.06 5.32
CA PHE A 201 -4.66 5.88 4.77
C PHE A 201 -4.54 6.33 3.30
N GLY A 202 -5.51 5.99 2.45
CA GLY A 202 -5.57 6.40 1.03
C GLY A 202 -5.97 7.87 0.84
N SER A 203 -6.54 8.50 1.88
CA SER A 203 -7.18 9.82 1.77
C SER A 203 -6.24 10.97 1.38
N THR A 204 -4.93 10.80 1.51
CA THR A 204 -3.92 11.77 1.07
C THR A 204 -3.30 11.46 -0.31
N GLY A 205 -3.74 10.38 -0.95
CA GLY A 205 -3.28 9.93 -2.26
C GLY A 205 -4.24 10.27 -3.41
N TRP A 206 -4.76 9.24 -4.09
CA TRP A 206 -5.64 9.42 -5.26
C TRP A 206 -6.92 10.20 -4.94
N PHE A 207 -7.50 9.96 -3.77
CA PHE A 207 -8.66 10.73 -3.31
C PHE A 207 -8.38 12.25 -3.25
N GLN A 208 -7.18 12.66 -2.80
CA GLN A 208 -6.76 14.07 -2.81
C GLN A 208 -6.69 14.66 -4.21
N SER A 209 -6.26 13.88 -5.20
CA SER A 209 -6.20 14.34 -6.59
C SER A 209 -7.60 14.68 -7.13
N ILE A 210 -8.61 13.89 -6.74
CA ILE A 210 -10.02 14.15 -7.12
C ILE A 210 -10.50 15.44 -6.47
N LEU A 211 -10.25 15.62 -5.17
CA LEU A 211 -10.63 16.84 -4.46
C LEU A 211 -9.94 18.08 -5.02
N ALA A 212 -8.63 18.00 -5.29
CA ALA A 212 -7.86 19.10 -5.87
C ALA A 212 -8.43 19.51 -7.25
N GLY A 213 -8.79 18.54 -8.09
CA GLY A 213 -9.44 18.80 -9.38
C GLY A 213 -10.79 19.49 -9.23
N ALA A 214 -11.65 18.99 -8.32
CA ALA A 214 -12.96 19.57 -8.05
C ALA A 214 -12.87 21.01 -7.49
N LEU A 215 -11.99 21.26 -6.53
CA LEU A 215 -11.73 22.58 -5.97
C LEU A 215 -11.19 23.55 -7.03
N GLY A 216 -10.25 23.09 -7.88
CA GLY A 216 -9.69 23.90 -8.95
C GLY A 216 -10.74 24.34 -9.97
N VAL A 217 -11.65 23.44 -10.37
CA VAL A 217 -12.73 23.75 -11.32
C VAL A 217 -13.79 24.68 -10.72
N THR A 218 -14.14 24.48 -9.45
CA THR A 218 -15.17 25.30 -8.77
C THR A 218 -14.65 26.62 -8.23
N GLY A 219 -13.33 26.82 -8.18
CA GLY A 219 -12.71 27.99 -7.56
C GLY A 219 -12.82 28.01 -6.03
N ALA A 220 -13.24 26.91 -5.41
CA ALA A 220 -13.29 26.80 -3.95
C ALA A 220 -11.89 26.69 -3.34
N SER A 221 -11.65 27.36 -2.21
CA SER A 221 -10.32 27.47 -1.63
C SER A 221 -9.92 26.28 -0.76
N ALA A 222 -10.87 25.56 -0.18
CA ALA A 222 -10.61 24.41 0.71
C ALA A 222 -11.85 23.52 0.87
N HIS A 223 -11.60 22.28 1.28
CA HIS A 223 -12.61 21.33 1.75
C HIS A 223 -12.07 20.67 3.04
N ASP A 224 -12.96 20.27 3.95
CA ASP A 224 -12.55 19.66 5.24
C ASP A 224 -11.66 18.45 5.09
N LEU A 225 -11.80 17.69 3.99
CA LEU A 225 -10.98 16.53 3.65
C LEU A 225 -9.70 16.86 2.87
N SER A 226 -9.36 18.15 2.67
CA SER A 226 -8.14 18.54 1.94
C SER A 226 -6.85 18.10 2.62
N LYS A 227 -6.90 17.74 3.90
CA LYS A 227 -5.79 17.15 4.66
C LYS A 227 -5.90 15.64 4.84
N GLY A 228 -6.92 15.00 4.24
CA GLY A 228 -7.27 13.62 4.50
C GLY A 228 -7.97 13.43 5.85
N PHE A 229 -8.03 12.20 6.32
CA PHE A 229 -8.58 11.83 7.64
C PHE A 229 -7.74 10.73 8.28
N ALA A 230 -7.93 10.51 9.58
CA ALA A 230 -7.05 9.62 10.35
C ALA A 230 -7.12 8.16 9.87
N TRP A 231 -5.98 7.46 9.91
CA TRP A 231 -5.84 6.10 9.39
C TRP A 231 -6.68 5.07 10.14
N GLN A 232 -6.90 5.31 11.44
CA GLN A 232 -7.70 4.45 12.33
C GLN A 232 -9.20 4.77 12.31
N GLU A 233 -9.64 5.82 11.62
CA GLU A 233 -11.06 6.13 11.55
C GLU A 233 -11.84 5.01 10.86
N GLU A 234 -12.88 4.51 11.53
CA GLU A 234 -13.79 3.48 11.00
C GLU A 234 -14.81 4.09 10.04
N ARG A 235 -14.29 4.72 8.98
CA ARG A 235 -15.07 5.26 7.88
C ARG A 235 -14.35 5.13 6.56
N LEU A 236 -15.11 5.09 5.48
CA LEU A 236 -14.62 5.25 4.12
C LEU A 236 -15.25 6.49 3.48
N GLN A 237 -14.59 6.99 2.45
CA GLN A 237 -15.11 8.11 1.67
C GLN A 237 -15.14 7.70 0.20
N PHE A 238 -16.30 7.80 -0.46
CA PHE A 238 -16.35 7.57 -1.90
C PHE A 238 -16.38 8.87 -2.68
N ALA A 239 -15.83 8.83 -3.89
CA ALA A 239 -15.93 9.88 -4.89
C ALA A 239 -16.11 9.26 -6.28
N VAL A 240 -17.05 9.76 -7.05
CA VAL A 240 -17.27 9.40 -8.45
C VAL A 240 -16.36 10.24 -9.32
N ARG A 241 -15.63 9.59 -10.23
CA ARG A 241 -14.72 10.24 -11.16
C ARG A 241 -15.42 10.63 -12.44
N GLU A 242 -15.27 11.89 -12.86
CA GLU A 242 -15.76 12.43 -14.14
C GLU A 242 -17.21 12.00 -14.43
N PRO A 243 -18.17 12.29 -13.53
CA PRO A 243 -19.56 11.92 -13.75
C PRO A 243 -20.13 12.67 -14.95
N PHE A 244 -20.76 11.95 -15.89
CA PHE A 244 -21.33 12.52 -17.11
C PHE A 244 -22.86 12.61 -17.00
N PRO A 245 -23.43 13.83 -16.98
CA PRO A 245 -24.87 14.02 -16.97
C PRO A 245 -25.47 13.78 -18.36
N SER A 246 -26.59 13.04 -18.42
CA SER A 246 -27.36 12.84 -19.64
C SER A 246 -28.85 12.74 -19.33
N GLN A 247 -29.70 12.55 -20.35
CA GLN A 247 -31.14 12.33 -20.14
C GLN A 247 -31.44 11.08 -19.28
N THR A 248 -30.51 10.14 -19.16
CA THR A 248 -30.68 8.86 -18.48
C THR A 248 -29.70 8.62 -17.35
N THR A 249 -28.77 9.56 -17.08
CA THR A 249 -27.76 9.48 -16.02
C THR A 249 -27.71 10.77 -15.22
N GLY A 250 -27.63 10.63 -13.90
CA GLY A 250 -27.51 11.75 -12.97
C GLY A 250 -26.07 11.94 -12.45
N THR A 251 -25.90 12.99 -11.68
CA THR A 251 -24.62 13.38 -11.06
C THR A 251 -24.81 13.94 -9.65
N THR A 252 -25.82 13.47 -8.92
CA THR A 252 -26.11 13.93 -7.55
C THR A 252 -25.41 13.08 -6.48
N LEU A 253 -25.28 11.77 -6.70
CA LEU A 253 -24.58 10.86 -5.81
C LEU A 253 -23.10 10.74 -6.18
N VAL A 254 -22.35 11.84 -6.15
CA VAL A 254 -20.95 11.86 -6.61
C VAL A 254 -19.92 11.78 -5.47
N PHE A 255 -20.37 11.93 -4.23
CA PHE A 255 -19.52 12.00 -3.07
C PHE A 255 -20.29 11.61 -1.81
N GLY A 256 -19.66 10.84 -0.89
CA GLY A 256 -20.32 10.48 0.36
C GLY A 256 -19.45 9.69 1.32
N LYS A 257 -19.89 9.65 2.58
CA LYS A 257 -19.26 8.94 3.68
C LYS A 257 -19.94 7.60 3.87
N ILE A 258 -19.15 6.53 4.01
CA ILE A 258 -19.59 5.16 4.35
C ILE A 258 -19.09 4.88 5.78
N THR A 259 -20.00 4.48 6.68
CA THR A 259 -19.73 4.11 8.09
C THR A 259 -20.26 2.72 8.35
#